data_be81743da3f8c2333da8e38eb3267af7
#
_entry.id   be81743da3f8c2333da8e38eb3267af7
#
_cell.length_a   1.000
_cell.length_b   1.000
_cell.length_c   1.000
_cell.angle_alpha   90.00
_cell.angle_beta   90.00
_cell.angle_gamma   90.00
#
_symmetry.space_group_name_H-M   'P 1'
#
loop_
_entity.id
_entity.type
_entity.pdbx_description
1 polymer ?
#
loop_
_entity_poly.entity_id
_entity_poly.type
_entity_poly.pdbx_seq_one_letter_code
_entity_poly.pdbx_strand_id
1 'polypeptide(L)'
;LLPIDKIIGKIYPLFAIALLFMAVGILVMLFINQPPLPEITDGLSNTHPGGLPIFPIMFVSIACGAISGFHATQSPLMARCMKSEKYARPVFYGAMITEGIVALIWAAAATYFFHNNGMEENNAAVVVDSITKEWLGAVGGVLAILGVIAAPITSGDTAFRSARLIVADFLHMEQKTVVKRLMICIPMFIVAIGILLYSQKDKDGFDMIWRYFCLLYT
;
A
#
# COMPACT_ATOMS: atom_id res chain seq x y z
N LEU A 1 -27.29 6.56 0.63
CA LEU A 1 -26.49 5.47 0.92
C LEU A 1 -26.52 4.52 -0.25
N LEU A 2 -25.65 4.83 -1.21
CA LEU A 2 -25.44 4.06 -2.43
C LEU A 2 -25.00 2.63 -2.07
N PRO A 3 -25.38 1.63 -2.86
CA PRO A 3 -24.88 0.28 -2.72
C PRO A 3 -23.39 0.26 -3.14
N ILE A 4 -22.55 0.77 -2.25
CA ILE A 4 -21.10 0.93 -2.45
C ILE A 4 -20.47 -0.39 -2.89
N ASP A 5 -20.92 -1.52 -2.32
CA ASP A 5 -20.42 -2.85 -2.68
C ASP A 5 -20.58 -3.19 -4.18
N LYS A 6 -21.65 -2.69 -4.84
CA LYS A 6 -21.83 -2.91 -6.28
C LYS A 6 -20.93 -2.03 -7.15
N ILE A 7 -20.66 -0.80 -6.70
CA ILE A 7 -19.76 0.14 -7.41
C ILE A 7 -18.33 -0.31 -7.25
N ILE A 8 -17.92 -0.59 -6.02
CA ILE A 8 -16.59 -1.07 -5.65
C ILE A 8 -16.27 -2.37 -6.38
N GLY A 9 -17.20 -3.35 -6.37
CA GLY A 9 -16.99 -4.63 -7.06
C GLY A 9 -16.77 -4.54 -8.56
N LYS A 10 -17.18 -3.44 -9.21
CA LYS A 10 -16.91 -3.19 -10.63
C LYS A 10 -15.65 -2.39 -10.89
N ILE A 11 -15.30 -1.48 -9.98
CA ILE A 11 -14.16 -0.57 -10.13
C ILE A 11 -12.85 -1.25 -9.70
N TYR A 12 -12.87 -2.09 -8.66
CA TYR A 12 -11.67 -2.78 -8.18
C TYR A 12 -10.96 -3.65 -9.22
N PRO A 13 -11.67 -4.46 -10.04
CA PRO A 13 -11.00 -5.21 -11.10
C PRO A 13 -10.29 -4.32 -12.11
N LEU A 14 -10.88 -3.16 -12.44
CA LEU A 14 -10.26 -2.20 -13.35
C LEU A 14 -8.94 -1.63 -12.76
N PHE A 15 -8.96 -1.27 -11.49
CA PHE A 15 -7.78 -0.79 -10.79
C PHE A 15 -6.70 -1.88 -10.68
N ALA A 16 -7.09 -3.11 -10.38
CA ALA A 16 -6.16 -4.24 -10.32
C ALA A 16 -5.49 -4.50 -11.67
N ILE A 17 -6.24 -4.44 -12.77
CA ILE A 17 -5.69 -4.58 -14.13
C ILE A 17 -4.73 -3.44 -14.44
N ALA A 18 -5.09 -2.18 -14.11
CA ALA A 18 -4.21 -1.04 -14.33
C ALA A 18 -2.90 -1.15 -13.55
N LEU A 19 -2.95 -1.55 -12.28
CA LEU A 19 -1.77 -1.78 -11.45
C LEU A 19 -0.90 -2.93 -11.97
N LEU A 20 -1.52 -4.03 -12.37
CA LEU A 20 -0.80 -5.16 -12.98
C LEU A 20 -0.13 -4.75 -14.29
N PHE A 21 -0.83 -4.03 -15.14
CA PHE A 21 -0.28 -3.55 -16.40
C PHE A 21 0.91 -2.62 -16.17
N MET A 22 0.81 -1.73 -15.19
CA MET A 22 1.90 -0.86 -14.79
C MET A 22 3.11 -1.66 -14.27
N ALA A 23 2.89 -2.64 -13.39
CA ALA A 23 3.97 -3.49 -12.85
C ALA A 23 4.65 -4.30 -13.95
N VAL A 24 3.89 -4.90 -14.86
CA VAL A 24 4.43 -5.61 -16.03
C VAL A 24 5.19 -4.67 -16.96
N GLY A 25 4.68 -3.47 -17.20
CA GLY A 25 5.35 -2.45 -18.00
C GLY A 25 6.72 -2.07 -17.41
N ILE A 26 6.78 -1.82 -16.11
CA ILE A 26 8.04 -1.53 -15.40
C ILE A 26 9.00 -2.72 -15.47
N LEU A 27 8.50 -3.94 -15.28
CA LEU A 27 9.31 -5.15 -15.40
C LEU A 27 9.93 -5.29 -16.80
N VAL A 28 9.14 -5.08 -17.85
CA VAL A 28 9.62 -5.11 -19.24
C VAL A 28 10.69 -4.04 -19.46
N MET A 29 10.49 -2.83 -18.95
CA MET A 29 11.48 -1.75 -19.07
C MET A 29 12.76 -2.04 -18.28
N LEU A 30 12.67 -2.71 -17.13
CA LEU A 30 13.85 -3.21 -16.39
C LEU A 30 14.68 -4.18 -17.24
N PHE A 31 14.03 -5.08 -17.99
CA PHE A 31 14.75 -6.00 -18.87
C PHE A 31 15.31 -5.35 -20.13
N ILE A 32 14.61 -4.37 -20.69
CA ILE A 32 15.06 -3.67 -21.91
C ILE A 32 16.21 -2.73 -21.59
N ASN A 33 16.07 -1.91 -20.57
CA ASN A 33 17.05 -0.88 -20.23
C ASN A 33 18.24 -1.44 -19.45
N GLN A 34 18.08 -2.61 -18.79
CA GLN A 34 19.08 -3.24 -17.93
C GLN A 34 19.81 -2.19 -17.06
N PRO A 35 19.08 -1.39 -16.28
CA PRO A 35 19.69 -0.31 -15.54
C PRO A 35 20.75 -0.85 -14.57
N PRO A 36 21.88 -0.15 -14.40
CA PRO A 36 22.88 -0.56 -13.43
C PRO A 36 22.30 -0.47 -12.02
N LEU A 37 22.06 -1.62 -11.42
CA LEU A 37 21.69 -1.73 -10.02
C LEU A 37 22.98 -1.81 -9.18
N PRO A 38 23.01 -1.19 -8.00
CA PRO A 38 24.17 -1.28 -7.12
C PRO A 38 24.39 -2.73 -6.70
N GLU A 39 25.67 -3.14 -6.66
CA GLU A 39 26.04 -4.45 -6.15
C GLU A 39 25.71 -4.57 -4.67
N ILE A 40 25.43 -5.78 -4.19
CA ILE A 40 25.08 -6.03 -2.79
C ILE A 40 26.17 -5.50 -1.85
N THR A 41 27.43 -5.61 -2.25
CA THR A 41 28.58 -5.11 -1.49
C THR A 41 28.57 -3.60 -1.34
N ASP A 42 28.16 -2.87 -2.35
CA ASP A 42 28.08 -1.41 -2.33
C ASP A 42 26.83 -0.92 -1.56
N GLY A 43 25.77 -1.74 -1.59
CA GLY A 43 24.51 -1.47 -0.87
C GLY A 43 24.56 -1.72 0.63
N LEU A 44 25.68 -2.24 1.18
CA LEU A 44 25.83 -2.42 2.63
C LEU A 44 26.11 -1.11 3.38
N SER A 45 26.46 -0.04 2.68
CA SER A 45 26.60 1.29 3.25
C SER A 45 25.25 1.97 3.40
N ASN A 46 25.14 2.89 4.38
CA ASN A 46 23.93 3.70 4.55
C ASN A 46 23.85 4.77 3.45
N THR A 47 23.04 4.53 2.45
CA THR A 47 22.80 5.46 1.33
C THR A 47 21.56 6.33 1.51
N HIS A 48 20.93 6.30 2.69
CA HIS A 48 19.70 7.07 2.93
C HIS A 48 19.99 8.57 2.90
N PRO A 49 19.27 9.38 2.07
CA PRO A 49 19.54 10.82 1.92
C PRO A 49 19.47 11.60 3.24
N GLY A 50 18.53 11.23 4.13
CA GLY A 50 18.38 11.82 5.46
C GLY A 50 19.30 11.25 6.53
N GLY A 51 20.27 10.39 6.19
CA GLY A 51 21.22 9.81 7.15
C GLY A 51 20.58 8.94 8.24
N LEU A 52 19.35 8.46 8.04
CA LEU A 52 18.66 7.64 9.03
C LEU A 52 19.39 6.30 9.21
N PRO A 53 19.55 5.82 10.46
CA PRO A 53 20.25 4.57 10.71
C PRO A 53 19.52 3.38 10.07
N ILE A 54 20.29 2.48 9.47
CA ILE A 54 19.75 1.25 8.87
C ILE A 54 18.96 0.45 9.89
N PHE A 55 19.50 0.31 11.10
CA PHE A 55 18.79 -0.33 12.21
C PHE A 55 18.22 0.76 13.15
N PRO A 56 16.93 0.69 13.57
CA PRO A 56 15.94 -0.37 13.28
C PRO A 56 15.06 -0.11 12.04
N ILE A 57 15.19 1.03 11.35
CA ILE A 57 14.20 1.54 10.38
C ILE A 57 13.98 0.60 9.20
N MET A 58 15.05 0.07 8.62
CA MET A 58 14.94 -0.89 7.52
C MET A 58 14.22 -2.17 7.95
N PHE A 59 14.54 -2.67 9.15
CA PHE A 59 13.93 -3.89 9.68
C PHE A 59 12.45 -3.69 10.02
N VAL A 60 12.07 -2.49 10.49
CA VAL A 60 10.66 -2.12 10.71
C VAL A 60 9.89 -2.12 9.39
N SER A 61 10.48 -1.56 8.31
CA SER A 61 9.85 -1.55 6.99
C SER A 61 9.68 -2.96 6.42
N ILE A 62 10.67 -3.83 6.58
CA ILE A 62 10.58 -5.25 6.18
C ILE A 62 9.52 -5.97 7.00
N ALA A 63 9.50 -5.78 8.31
CA ALA A 63 8.51 -6.40 9.20
C ALA A 63 7.08 -5.93 8.88
N CYS A 64 6.89 -4.68 8.53
CA CYS A 64 5.59 -4.14 8.10
C CYS A 64 5.04 -4.89 6.88
N GLY A 65 5.88 -5.24 5.92
CA GLY A 65 5.50 -6.06 4.77
C GLY A 65 5.27 -7.54 5.12
N ALA A 66 6.10 -8.11 5.99
CA ALA A 66 6.06 -9.53 6.33
C ALA A 66 4.94 -9.87 7.33
N ILE A 67 4.66 -8.97 8.28
CA ILE A 67 3.69 -9.18 9.37
C ILE A 67 2.59 -8.11 9.29
N SER A 68 2.01 -7.93 8.11
CA SER A 68 0.98 -6.91 7.89
C SER A 68 -0.29 -7.21 8.71
N GLY A 69 -0.65 -6.28 9.58
CA GLY A 69 -1.93 -6.32 10.30
C GLY A 69 -3.14 -6.28 9.37
N PHE A 70 -2.97 -5.75 8.17
CA PHE A 70 -3.98 -5.79 7.12
C PHE A 70 -4.29 -7.22 6.69
N HIS A 71 -3.28 -8.07 6.49
CA HIS A 71 -3.48 -9.49 6.21
C HIS A 71 -4.19 -10.21 7.36
N ALA A 72 -3.82 -9.94 8.59
CA ALA A 72 -4.46 -10.54 9.76
C ALA A 72 -5.96 -10.21 9.85
N THR A 73 -6.36 -8.97 9.51
CA THR A 73 -7.77 -8.55 9.53
C THR A 73 -8.56 -9.02 8.32
N GLN A 74 -7.93 -9.13 7.14
CA GLN A 74 -8.62 -9.51 5.89
C GLN A 74 -8.73 -11.02 5.70
N SER A 75 -7.75 -11.80 6.15
CA SER A 75 -7.78 -13.26 5.97
C SER A 75 -9.05 -13.94 6.51
N PRO A 76 -9.54 -13.62 7.72
CA PRO A 76 -10.80 -14.18 8.21
C PRO A 76 -12.02 -13.78 7.36
N LEU A 77 -12.04 -12.55 6.85
CA LEU A 77 -13.13 -12.08 5.99
C LEU A 77 -13.12 -12.80 4.65
N MET A 78 -11.94 -12.96 4.04
CA MET A 78 -11.78 -13.70 2.79
C MET A 78 -12.12 -15.18 2.96
N ALA A 79 -11.73 -15.82 4.07
CA ALA A 79 -12.08 -17.19 4.37
C ALA A 79 -13.59 -17.42 4.41
N ARG A 80 -14.35 -16.47 4.97
CA ARG A 80 -15.82 -16.51 4.99
C ARG A 80 -16.46 -16.32 3.63
N CYS A 81 -15.79 -15.64 2.70
CA CYS A 81 -16.30 -15.36 1.35
C CYS A 81 -15.96 -16.45 0.34
N MET A 82 -15.07 -17.38 0.68
CA MET A 82 -14.66 -18.46 -0.23
C MET A 82 -15.78 -19.43 -0.48
N LYS A 83 -15.99 -19.78 -1.75
CA LYS A 83 -16.98 -20.77 -2.18
C LYS A 83 -16.54 -22.20 -1.97
N SER A 84 -15.24 -22.47 -1.91
CA SER A 84 -14.66 -23.81 -1.76
C SER A 84 -13.23 -23.73 -1.24
N GLU A 85 -12.82 -24.69 -0.44
CA GLU A 85 -11.44 -24.82 0.08
C GLU A 85 -10.38 -24.95 -1.01
N LYS A 86 -10.75 -25.45 -2.20
CA LYS A 86 -9.84 -25.53 -3.37
C LYS A 86 -9.23 -24.18 -3.74
N TYR A 87 -9.92 -23.09 -3.46
CA TYR A 87 -9.44 -21.73 -3.72
C TYR A 87 -8.55 -21.16 -2.62
N ALA A 88 -8.40 -21.82 -1.48
CA ALA A 88 -7.61 -21.32 -0.37
C ALA A 88 -6.15 -21.06 -0.77
N ARG A 89 -5.51 -22.04 -1.43
CA ARG A 89 -4.12 -21.90 -1.86
C ARG A 89 -3.90 -20.76 -2.84
N PRO A 90 -4.64 -20.62 -3.97
CA PRO A 90 -4.44 -19.48 -4.87
C PRO A 90 -4.84 -18.14 -4.24
N VAL A 91 -5.87 -18.09 -3.39
CA VAL A 91 -6.33 -16.85 -2.77
C VAL A 91 -5.35 -16.34 -1.71
N PHE A 92 -4.89 -17.19 -0.79
CA PHE A 92 -4.01 -16.74 0.28
C PHE A 92 -2.53 -16.77 -0.11
N TYR A 93 -2.05 -17.90 -0.60
CA TYR A 93 -0.65 -18.07 -0.94
C TYR A 93 -0.29 -17.44 -2.29
N GLY A 94 -1.13 -17.64 -3.31
CA GLY A 94 -0.92 -17.05 -4.63
C GLY A 94 -0.93 -15.53 -4.63
N ALA A 95 -1.84 -14.92 -3.86
CA ALA A 95 -1.88 -13.47 -3.70
C ALA A 95 -0.60 -12.92 -3.08
N MET A 96 -0.08 -13.57 -2.04
CA MET A 96 1.17 -13.15 -1.38
C MET A 96 2.39 -13.27 -2.29
N ILE A 97 2.47 -14.32 -3.11
CA ILE A 97 3.54 -14.43 -4.11
C ILE A 97 3.46 -13.29 -5.14
N THR A 98 2.25 -13.01 -5.64
CA THR A 98 2.05 -11.93 -6.60
C THR A 98 2.41 -10.58 -6.00
N GLU A 99 2.01 -10.30 -4.76
CA GLU A 99 2.37 -9.09 -4.03
C GLU A 99 3.89 -8.97 -3.89
N GLY A 100 4.57 -10.05 -3.47
CA GLY A 100 6.03 -10.08 -3.34
C GLY A 100 6.76 -9.81 -4.66
N ILE A 101 6.30 -10.39 -5.77
CA ILE A 101 6.88 -10.13 -7.10
C ILE A 101 6.70 -8.67 -7.50
N VAL A 102 5.51 -8.10 -7.32
CA VAL A 102 5.24 -6.68 -7.63
C VAL A 102 6.09 -5.77 -6.74
N ALA A 103 6.24 -6.09 -5.45
CA ALA A 103 7.10 -5.34 -4.55
C ALA A 103 8.57 -5.37 -4.97
N LEU A 104 9.08 -6.52 -5.43
CA LEU A 104 10.46 -6.63 -5.94
C LEU A 104 10.67 -5.80 -7.22
N ILE A 105 9.70 -5.77 -8.13
CA ILE A 105 9.76 -4.93 -9.34
C ILE A 105 9.88 -3.45 -8.95
N TRP A 106 9.05 -2.99 -8.01
CA TRP A 106 9.09 -1.62 -7.52
C TRP A 106 10.38 -1.31 -6.75
N ALA A 107 10.88 -2.25 -5.94
CA ALA A 107 12.14 -2.09 -5.23
C ALA A 107 13.31 -1.91 -6.20
N ALA A 108 13.39 -2.73 -7.25
CA ALA A 108 14.42 -2.61 -8.28
C ALA A 108 14.33 -1.27 -9.03
N ALA A 109 13.14 -0.86 -9.46
CA ALA A 109 12.93 0.40 -10.13
C ALA A 109 13.29 1.59 -9.23
N ALA A 110 12.81 1.62 -7.99
CA ALA A 110 13.11 2.67 -7.04
C ALA A 110 14.61 2.76 -6.73
N THR A 111 15.27 1.62 -6.52
CA THR A 111 16.72 1.57 -6.28
C THR A 111 17.49 2.22 -7.42
N TYR A 112 17.14 1.94 -8.67
CA TYR A 112 17.75 2.58 -9.83
C TYR A 112 17.56 4.09 -9.81
N PHE A 113 16.32 4.58 -9.58
CA PHE A 113 16.02 6.01 -9.60
C PHE A 113 16.72 6.76 -8.47
N PHE A 114 16.74 6.21 -7.27
CA PHE A 114 17.44 6.84 -6.14
C PHE A 114 18.94 6.84 -6.31
N HIS A 115 19.51 5.78 -6.88
CA HIS A 115 20.96 5.67 -7.04
C HIS A 115 21.50 6.52 -8.19
N ASN A 116 20.84 6.55 -9.33
CA ASN A 116 21.35 7.19 -10.54
C ASN A 116 20.83 8.64 -10.73
N ASN A 117 19.62 8.94 -10.33
CA ASN A 117 19.03 10.27 -10.54
C ASN A 117 19.16 11.19 -9.32
N GLY A 118 19.76 10.70 -8.22
CA GLY A 118 19.94 11.50 -7.00
C GLY A 118 18.60 12.03 -6.47
N MET A 119 17.53 11.26 -6.59
CA MET A 119 16.21 11.68 -6.18
C MET A 119 16.15 11.85 -4.67
N GLU A 120 16.01 13.06 -4.19
CA GLU A 120 15.86 13.39 -2.76
C GLU A 120 14.39 13.34 -2.30
N GLU A 121 13.47 12.98 -3.19
CA GLU A 121 12.04 13.02 -2.92
C GLU A 121 11.61 11.82 -2.08
N ASN A 122 11.04 12.10 -0.91
CA ASN A 122 10.54 11.07 0.02
C ASN A 122 9.07 10.71 -0.21
N ASN A 123 8.37 11.44 -1.09
CA ASN A 123 6.95 11.16 -1.34
C ASN A 123 6.79 10.00 -2.33
N ALA A 124 6.32 8.86 -1.85
CA ALA A 124 6.10 7.66 -2.65
C ALA A 124 5.24 7.90 -3.90
N ALA A 125 4.26 8.79 -3.84
CA ALA A 125 3.40 9.11 -4.98
C ALA A 125 4.17 9.82 -6.10
N VAL A 126 5.07 10.73 -5.74
CA VAL A 126 5.92 11.45 -6.69
C VAL A 126 6.94 10.51 -7.32
N VAL A 127 7.53 9.61 -6.52
CA VAL A 127 8.47 8.58 -7.01
C VAL A 127 7.79 7.68 -8.04
N VAL A 128 6.58 7.18 -7.75
CA VAL A 128 5.80 6.36 -8.68
C VAL A 128 5.50 7.12 -9.96
N ASP A 129 5.07 8.37 -9.88
CA ASP A 129 4.77 9.20 -11.03
C ASP A 129 6.02 9.44 -11.90
N SER A 130 7.15 9.74 -11.29
CA SER A 130 8.42 9.97 -11.99
C SER A 130 8.90 8.71 -12.72
N ILE A 131 8.95 7.57 -12.04
CA ILE A 131 9.36 6.28 -12.62
C ILE A 131 8.47 5.90 -13.79
N THR A 132 7.15 6.00 -13.61
CA THR A 132 6.21 5.59 -14.64
C THR A 132 6.18 6.53 -15.84
N LYS A 133 6.34 7.82 -15.65
CA LYS A 133 6.45 8.79 -16.74
C LYS A 133 7.73 8.62 -17.55
N GLU A 134 8.85 8.39 -16.87
CA GLU A 134 10.14 8.23 -17.53
C GLU A 134 10.19 6.95 -18.35
N TRP A 135 9.70 5.83 -17.80
CA TRP A 135 9.80 4.52 -18.46
C TRP A 135 8.62 4.17 -19.37
N LEU A 136 7.42 4.58 -19.02
CA LEU A 136 6.19 4.24 -19.76
C LEU A 136 5.59 5.46 -20.50
N GLY A 137 6.20 6.62 -20.38
CA GLY A 137 5.74 7.85 -21.04
C GLY A 137 4.35 8.30 -20.57
N ALA A 138 3.57 8.89 -21.49
CA ALA A 138 2.24 9.44 -21.17
C ALA A 138 1.25 8.36 -20.65
N VAL A 139 1.32 7.14 -21.17
CA VAL A 139 0.48 6.02 -20.70
C VAL A 139 0.83 5.67 -19.25
N GLY A 140 2.13 5.66 -18.92
CA GLY A 140 2.62 5.45 -17.58
C GLY A 140 2.10 6.49 -16.59
N GLY A 141 2.12 7.77 -16.97
CA GLY A 141 1.58 8.83 -16.12
C GLY A 141 0.09 8.66 -15.79
N VAL A 142 -0.73 8.25 -16.76
CA VAL A 142 -2.15 7.96 -16.52
C VAL A 142 -2.31 6.76 -15.59
N LEU A 143 -1.54 5.70 -15.80
CA LEU A 143 -1.56 4.50 -14.95
C LEU A 143 -1.09 4.80 -13.53
N ALA A 144 -0.06 5.66 -13.38
CA ALA A 144 0.43 6.11 -12.08
C ALA A 144 -0.65 6.86 -11.31
N ILE A 145 -1.31 7.81 -11.93
CA ILE A 145 -2.40 8.57 -11.31
C ILE A 145 -3.52 7.61 -10.87
N LEU A 146 -3.94 6.70 -11.74
CA LEU A 146 -4.94 5.70 -11.39
C LEU A 146 -4.49 4.81 -10.23
N GLY A 147 -3.24 4.33 -10.24
CA GLY A 147 -2.68 3.49 -9.20
C GLY A 147 -2.56 4.23 -7.86
N VAL A 148 -2.00 5.44 -7.88
CA VAL A 148 -1.79 6.27 -6.68
C VAL A 148 -3.13 6.70 -6.06
N ILE A 149 -4.17 6.94 -6.85
CA ILE A 149 -5.51 7.27 -6.33
C ILE A 149 -6.26 6.00 -5.91
N ALA A 150 -6.15 4.93 -6.69
CA ALA A 150 -6.91 3.70 -6.46
C ALA A 150 -6.45 2.96 -5.21
N ALA A 151 -5.14 2.86 -4.97
CA ALA A 151 -4.58 2.13 -3.84
C ALA A 151 -5.08 2.65 -2.48
N PRO A 152 -5.04 3.96 -2.16
CA PRO A 152 -5.61 4.48 -0.92
C PRO A 152 -7.12 4.29 -0.80
N ILE A 153 -7.87 4.39 -1.91
CA ILE A 153 -9.33 4.21 -1.89
C ILE A 153 -9.67 2.76 -1.53
N THR A 154 -9.03 1.79 -2.18
CA THR A 154 -9.30 0.38 -1.96
C THR A 154 -8.83 -0.08 -0.57
N SER A 155 -7.63 0.31 -0.19
CA SER A 155 -7.04 -0.03 1.10
C SER A 155 -7.75 0.68 2.25
N GLY A 156 -8.08 1.96 2.07
CA GLY A 156 -8.80 2.76 3.06
C GLY A 156 -10.20 2.22 3.36
N ASP A 157 -11.01 1.91 2.32
CA ASP A 157 -12.33 1.29 2.53
C ASP A 157 -12.23 0.01 3.36
N THR A 158 -11.27 -0.83 3.02
CA THR A 158 -11.08 -2.12 3.68
C THR A 158 -10.57 -1.95 5.12
N ALA A 159 -9.62 -1.04 5.35
CA ALA A 159 -9.08 -0.74 6.68
C ALA A 159 -10.16 -0.15 7.61
N PHE A 160 -10.92 0.84 7.14
CA PHE A 160 -12.02 1.43 7.92
C PHE A 160 -13.14 0.43 8.20
N ARG A 161 -13.42 -0.48 7.27
CA ARG A 161 -14.41 -1.55 7.49
C ARG A 161 -13.93 -2.49 8.60
N SER A 162 -12.69 -2.91 8.57
CA SER A 162 -12.10 -3.79 9.59
C SER A 162 -12.06 -3.12 10.95
N ALA A 163 -11.56 -1.88 11.03
CA ALA A 163 -11.52 -1.12 12.25
C ALA A 163 -12.91 -0.93 12.87
N ARG A 164 -13.93 -0.61 12.04
CA ARG A 164 -15.30 -0.52 12.50
C ARG A 164 -15.80 -1.84 13.10
N LEU A 165 -15.50 -2.97 12.46
CA LEU A 165 -15.93 -4.28 12.93
C LEU A 165 -15.25 -4.64 14.25
N ILE A 166 -13.96 -4.34 14.40
CA ILE A 166 -13.19 -4.56 15.63
C ILE A 166 -13.78 -3.73 16.77
N VAL A 167 -14.02 -2.43 16.54
CA VAL A 167 -14.61 -1.55 17.54
C VAL A 167 -16.04 -1.98 17.91
N ALA A 168 -16.83 -2.41 16.92
CA ALA A 168 -18.18 -2.92 17.16
C ALA A 168 -18.19 -4.19 17.99
N ASP A 169 -17.24 -5.10 17.74
CA ASP A 169 -17.08 -6.34 18.50
C ASP A 169 -16.64 -6.04 19.95
N PHE A 170 -15.67 -5.15 20.13
CA PHE A 170 -15.22 -4.72 21.44
C PHE A 170 -16.33 -4.05 22.28
N LEU A 171 -17.18 -3.23 21.62
CA LEU A 171 -18.33 -2.57 22.28
C LEU A 171 -19.58 -3.46 22.35
N HIS A 172 -19.52 -4.70 21.87
CA HIS A 172 -20.65 -5.64 21.77
C HIS A 172 -21.86 -5.02 21.04
N MET A 173 -21.61 -4.18 20.03
CA MET A 173 -22.65 -3.47 19.28
C MET A 173 -23.04 -4.21 18.00
N GLU A 174 -24.32 -4.55 17.88
CA GLU A 174 -24.85 -5.11 16.62
C GLU A 174 -24.77 -4.09 15.47
N GLN A 175 -24.22 -4.53 14.33
CA GLN A 175 -24.02 -3.71 13.12
C GLN A 175 -25.16 -3.80 12.09
N LYS A 176 -26.34 -4.28 12.49
CA LYS A 176 -27.48 -4.44 11.58
C LYS A 176 -28.10 -3.11 11.17
N THR A 177 -28.19 -2.14 12.08
CA THR A 177 -28.80 -0.84 11.83
C THR A 177 -27.76 0.20 11.35
N VAL A 178 -28.18 1.02 10.38
CA VAL A 178 -27.33 2.09 9.80
C VAL A 178 -26.88 3.08 10.88
N VAL A 179 -27.77 3.42 11.81
CA VAL A 179 -27.47 4.37 12.89
C VAL A 179 -26.32 3.89 13.77
N LYS A 180 -26.33 2.61 14.17
CA LYS A 180 -25.24 2.02 14.97
C LYS A 180 -23.91 1.98 14.21
N ARG A 181 -23.95 1.78 12.88
CA ARG A 181 -22.74 1.87 12.03
C ARG A 181 -22.19 3.30 12.00
N LEU A 182 -23.06 4.29 11.81
CA LEU A 182 -22.65 5.71 11.79
C LEU A 182 -22.07 6.16 13.12
N MET A 183 -22.63 5.68 14.24
CA MET A 183 -22.15 6.01 15.58
C MET A 183 -20.68 5.62 15.79
N ILE A 184 -20.21 4.54 15.17
CA ILE A 184 -18.81 4.12 15.22
C ILE A 184 -18.00 4.81 14.11
N CYS A 185 -18.56 4.93 12.90
CA CYS A 185 -17.80 5.49 11.76
C CYS A 185 -17.48 6.97 11.93
N ILE A 186 -18.41 7.78 12.45
CA ILE A 186 -18.21 9.22 12.58
C ILE A 186 -17.00 9.57 13.46
N PRO A 187 -16.87 9.06 14.70
CA PRO A 187 -15.68 9.32 15.52
C PRO A 187 -14.39 8.83 14.84
N MET A 188 -14.42 7.65 14.21
CA MET A 188 -13.27 7.12 13.49
C MET A 188 -12.82 8.05 12.36
N PHE A 189 -13.75 8.57 11.56
CA PHE A 189 -13.42 9.51 10.49
C PHE A 189 -12.91 10.85 11.02
N ILE A 190 -13.47 11.35 12.12
CA ILE A 190 -12.97 12.58 12.77
C ILE A 190 -11.51 12.40 13.19
N VAL A 191 -11.17 11.28 13.83
CA VAL A 191 -9.80 10.97 14.23
C VAL A 191 -8.89 10.84 13.01
N ALA A 192 -9.31 10.11 11.98
CA ALA A 192 -8.54 9.93 10.77
C ALA A 192 -8.29 11.26 10.04
N ILE A 193 -9.30 12.11 9.92
CA ILE A 193 -9.16 13.45 9.33
C ILE A 193 -8.21 14.30 10.16
N GLY A 194 -8.32 14.26 11.49
CA GLY A 194 -7.40 14.97 12.40
C GLY A 194 -5.94 14.56 12.19
N ILE A 195 -5.67 13.26 12.08
CA ILE A 195 -4.33 12.72 11.80
C ILE A 195 -3.84 13.17 10.42
N LEU A 196 -4.69 13.11 9.39
CA LEU A 196 -4.34 13.55 8.04
C LEU A 196 -4.02 15.05 7.99
N LEU A 197 -4.82 15.88 8.64
CA LEU A 197 -4.56 17.33 8.71
C LEU A 197 -3.25 17.63 9.47
N TYR A 198 -2.97 16.89 10.52
CA TYR A 198 -1.70 16.98 11.22
C TYR A 198 -0.51 16.60 10.32
N SER A 199 -0.62 15.49 9.57
CA SER A 199 0.43 15.05 8.66
C SER A 199 0.72 16.02 7.52
N GLN A 200 -0.28 16.80 7.09
CA GLN A 200 -0.10 17.81 6.04
C GLN A 200 0.50 19.12 6.54
N LYS A 201 0.38 19.40 7.83
CA LYS A 201 0.86 20.66 8.41
C LYS A 201 2.37 20.68 8.60
N ASP A 202 2.98 19.52 8.78
CA ASP A 202 4.42 19.36 9.00
C ASP A 202 5.03 18.59 7.83
N LYS A 203 6.19 19.04 7.31
CA LYS A 203 6.89 18.36 6.20
C LYS A 203 7.29 16.93 6.58
N ASP A 204 7.64 16.71 7.85
CA ASP A 204 8.02 15.41 8.39
C ASP A 204 6.84 14.66 9.04
N GLY A 205 5.65 15.27 9.05
CA GLY A 205 4.47 14.74 9.73
C GLY A 205 4.03 13.39 9.19
N PHE A 206 4.12 13.19 7.88
CA PHE A 206 3.81 11.90 7.26
C PHE A 206 4.80 10.81 7.69
N ASP A 207 6.10 11.09 7.64
CA ASP A 207 7.15 10.14 8.01
C ASP A 207 7.09 9.79 9.50
N MET A 208 6.78 10.78 10.34
CA MET A 208 6.58 10.55 11.77
C MET A 208 5.41 9.59 12.01
N ILE A 209 4.25 9.84 11.40
CA ILE A 209 3.08 8.97 11.52
C ILE A 209 3.38 7.58 10.98
N TRP A 210 4.03 7.48 9.81
CA TRP A 210 4.42 6.22 9.21
C TRP A 210 5.31 5.38 10.14
N ARG A 211 6.29 5.98 10.77
CA ARG A 211 7.17 5.30 11.76
C ARG A 211 6.39 4.75 12.94
N TYR A 212 5.48 5.53 13.50
CA TYR A 212 4.64 5.07 14.61
C TYR A 212 3.71 3.93 14.20
N PHE A 213 3.12 4.00 13.02
CA PHE A 213 2.29 2.91 12.51
C PHE A 213 3.09 1.62 12.32
N CYS A 214 4.26 1.68 11.74
CA CYS A 214 5.12 0.51 11.58
C CYS A 214 5.56 -0.08 12.93
N LEU A 215 5.84 0.75 13.93
CA LEU A 215 6.23 0.30 15.27
C LEU A 215 5.08 -0.33 16.07
N LEU A 216 3.84 0.06 15.81
CA LEU A 216 2.67 -0.48 16.51
C LEU A 216 2.28 -1.89 16.02
N TYR A 217 2.75 -2.30 14.85
CA TYR A 217 2.45 -3.62 14.27
C TYR A 217 3.58 -4.65 14.44
N THR A 218 4.71 -4.26 14.98
CA THR A 218 5.84 -5.13 15.34
C THR A 218 5.96 -5.34 16.82
#